data_dc4f206abf2026e880aeada3ea0b4723
#
_entry.id   dc4f206abf2026e880aeada3ea0b4723
#
_cell.length_a   1.000
_cell.length_b   1.000
_cell.length_c   1.000
_cell.angle_alpha   90.00
_cell.angle_beta   90.00
_cell.angle_gamma   90.00
#
_symmetry.space_group_name_H-M   'P 1'
#
loop_
_entity.id
_entity.type
_entity.pdbx_description
1 polymer ?
#
loop_
_entity_poly.entity_id
_entity_poly.type
_entity_poly.pdbx_seq_one_letter_code
_entity_poly.pdbx_strand_id
1 'polypeptide(L)'
;VFYREMLFHKDDSPITKEYMMEEVAPDVILLPACGTKGIMWQELSGRRRNSKGRFLMPHFFEGDLELAMIQLCGRFRWELCRTMQGTSWNNIQIKSLTSEYSDYIQFYRKNRDLSEDKKEKLKMQIQKCRNNTREVFVTDYINWIRHEAKGGITLNKTVREIMATYCPFTKKIRETIVEQPLFRDAMARFMRETGKKNKEYALKFRVWEKDGIEVPAEIIQTRDFYRDL
;
A
#
# COMPACT_ATOMS: atom_id res chain seq x y z
N VAL A 1 -3.85 3.50 -8.88
CA VAL A 1 -5.08 3.09 -8.21
C VAL A 1 -4.76 2.73 -6.77
N PHE A 2 -5.50 3.32 -5.84
CA PHE A 2 -5.31 3.11 -4.41
C PHE A 2 -6.57 2.50 -3.83
N TYR A 3 -6.39 1.47 -3.02
CA TYR A 3 -7.49 0.78 -2.35
C TYR A 3 -7.39 0.98 -0.85
N ARG A 4 -8.52 1.03 -0.20
CA ARG A 4 -8.61 0.94 1.26
C ARG A 4 -9.62 -0.14 1.65
N GLU A 5 -9.35 -0.79 2.76
CA GLU A 5 -10.33 -1.64 3.41
C GLU A 5 -11.21 -0.78 4.32
N MET A 6 -12.52 -0.93 4.20
CA MET A 6 -13.51 -0.24 5.00
C MET A 6 -14.34 -1.25 5.79
N LEU A 7 -14.72 -0.86 7.00
CA LEU A 7 -15.69 -1.63 7.75
C LEU A 7 -17.09 -1.33 7.22
N PHE A 8 -17.78 -2.37 6.77
CA PHE A 8 -19.16 -2.26 6.32
C PHE A 8 -20.11 -2.10 7.51
N HIS A 9 -20.90 -1.05 7.47
CA HIS A 9 -22.00 -0.79 8.41
C HIS A 9 -23.23 -0.39 7.61
N LYS A 10 -24.25 -1.24 7.64
CA LYS A 10 -25.55 -0.93 7.09
C LYS A 10 -26.59 -1.38 8.11
N ASP A 11 -27.41 -0.44 8.59
CA ASP A 11 -28.31 -0.65 9.73
C ASP A 11 -29.31 -1.79 9.49
N ASP A 12 -29.77 -1.96 8.26
CA ASP A 12 -30.73 -3.00 7.87
C ASP A 12 -30.10 -4.33 7.42
N SER A 13 -28.77 -4.44 7.50
CA SER A 13 -28.08 -5.65 7.05
C SER A 13 -27.78 -6.59 8.21
N PRO A 14 -28.04 -7.91 8.09
CA PRO A 14 -27.60 -8.89 9.06
C PRO A 14 -26.05 -9.00 9.10
N ILE A 15 -25.35 -8.50 8.08
CA ILE A 15 -23.89 -8.35 8.07
C ILE A 15 -23.55 -7.01 8.73
N THR A 16 -23.32 -7.03 10.05
CA THR A 16 -23.10 -5.81 10.84
C THR A 16 -21.67 -5.28 10.79
N LYS A 17 -20.70 -6.15 10.53
CA LYS A 17 -19.27 -5.77 10.47
C LYS A 17 -18.55 -6.61 9.42
N GLU A 18 -18.11 -5.98 8.37
CA GLU A 18 -17.27 -6.58 7.35
C GLU A 18 -16.32 -5.54 6.75
N TYR A 19 -15.15 -6.00 6.33
CA TYR A 19 -14.21 -5.15 5.59
C TYR A 19 -14.54 -5.21 4.12
N MET A 20 -14.51 -4.06 3.47
CA MET A 20 -14.65 -3.96 2.02
C MET A 20 -13.50 -3.17 1.41
N MET A 21 -13.19 -3.47 0.15
CA MET A 21 -12.21 -2.74 -0.64
C MET A 21 -12.89 -1.63 -1.43
N GLU A 22 -12.33 -0.45 -1.36
CA GLU A 22 -12.76 0.70 -2.13
C GLU A 22 -11.59 1.29 -2.91
N GLU A 23 -11.80 1.60 -4.16
CA GLU A 23 -10.84 2.37 -4.93
C GLU A 23 -10.88 3.83 -4.50
N VAL A 24 -9.75 4.33 -4.06
CA VAL A 24 -9.60 5.72 -3.63
C VAL A 24 -8.58 6.40 -4.54
N ALA A 25 -9.03 7.39 -5.29
CA ALA A 25 -8.17 8.24 -6.11
C ALA A 25 -8.03 9.63 -5.47
N PRO A 26 -6.83 10.23 -5.46
CA PRO A 26 -6.67 11.62 -5.05
C PRO A 26 -7.20 12.57 -6.10
N ASP A 27 -7.70 13.73 -5.67
CA ASP A 27 -7.97 14.83 -6.58
C ASP A 27 -6.63 15.48 -7.01
N VAL A 28 -6.51 15.83 -8.29
CA VAL A 28 -5.35 16.56 -8.81
C VAL A 28 -5.74 18.01 -9.07
N ILE A 29 -5.07 18.92 -8.39
CA ILE A 29 -5.30 20.36 -8.50
C ILE A 29 -4.08 20.98 -9.15
N LEU A 30 -4.28 21.59 -10.32
CA LEU A 30 -3.25 22.33 -11.03
C LEU A 30 -3.24 23.77 -10.55
N LEU A 31 -2.09 24.23 -10.09
CA LEU A 31 -1.87 25.60 -9.67
C LEU A 31 -1.27 26.41 -10.84
N PRO A 32 -1.67 27.66 -11.07
CA PRO A 32 -1.12 28.52 -12.13
C PRO A 32 0.30 29.00 -11.77
N ALA A 33 1.24 28.07 -11.69
CA ALA A 33 2.61 28.28 -11.29
C ALA A 33 3.57 27.40 -12.06
N CYS A 34 4.84 27.76 -12.13
CA CYS A 34 5.95 26.93 -12.58
C CYS A 34 6.59 26.22 -11.39
N GLY A 35 7.09 25.01 -11.59
CA GLY A 35 7.81 24.32 -10.54
C GLY A 35 8.16 22.87 -10.87
N THR A 36 9.00 22.29 -10.02
CA THR A 36 9.55 20.93 -10.20
C THR A 36 9.02 19.92 -9.18
N LYS A 37 8.09 20.33 -8.30
CA LYS A 37 7.59 19.48 -7.20
C LYS A 37 6.08 19.60 -7.05
N GLY A 38 5.45 18.48 -6.76
CA GLY A 38 4.08 18.44 -6.28
C GLY A 38 4.02 18.29 -4.75
N ILE A 39 2.89 18.66 -4.18
CA ILE A 39 2.58 18.52 -2.76
C ILE A 39 1.39 17.57 -2.62
N MET A 40 1.53 16.56 -1.78
CA MET A 40 0.40 15.75 -1.35
C MET A 40 -0.19 16.38 -0.08
N TRP A 41 -1.45 16.75 -0.18
CA TRP A 41 -2.21 17.29 0.94
C TRP A 41 -3.35 16.35 1.30
N GLN A 42 -3.36 15.96 2.57
CA GLN A 42 -4.44 15.20 3.16
C GLN A 42 -4.72 15.78 4.54
N GLU A 43 -5.98 16.12 4.78
CA GLU A 43 -6.41 16.53 6.11
C GLU A 43 -6.44 15.29 7.02
N LEU A 44 -5.51 15.24 7.97
CA LEU A 44 -5.37 14.11 8.91
C LEU A 44 -6.11 14.35 10.22
N SER A 45 -6.61 15.56 10.47
CA SER A 45 -7.22 15.95 11.74
C SER A 45 -8.60 16.54 11.56
N GLY A 46 -9.48 16.31 12.54
CA GLY A 46 -10.79 16.90 12.64
C GLY A 46 -11.93 16.06 12.05
N ARG A 47 -13.09 16.70 11.83
CA ARG A 47 -14.34 16.06 11.37
C ARG A 47 -14.27 15.53 9.92
N ARG A 48 -13.23 15.87 9.16
CA ARG A 48 -13.05 15.52 7.74
C ARG A 48 -12.06 14.37 7.53
N ARG A 49 -12.02 13.39 8.42
CA ARG A 49 -11.16 12.19 8.27
C ARG A 49 -11.39 11.43 6.97
N ASN A 50 -12.51 11.65 6.31
CA ASN A 50 -12.90 11.01 5.05
C ASN A 50 -12.61 11.88 3.82
N SER A 51 -11.90 13.02 3.96
CA SER A 51 -11.55 13.81 2.79
C SER A 51 -10.57 13.03 1.91
N LYS A 52 -10.81 13.06 0.60
CA LYS A 52 -9.88 12.50 -0.38
C LYS A 52 -8.56 13.27 -0.29
N GLY A 53 -7.45 12.55 -0.42
CA GLY A 53 -6.15 13.20 -0.58
C GLY A 53 -6.12 14.03 -1.86
N ARG A 54 -5.31 15.09 -1.87
CA ARG A 54 -5.15 16.01 -3.00
C ARG A 54 -3.71 16.10 -3.41
N PHE A 55 -3.47 16.10 -4.71
CA PHE A 55 -2.17 16.42 -5.29
C PHE A 55 -2.22 17.85 -5.83
N LEU A 56 -1.45 18.73 -5.23
CA LEU A 56 -1.26 20.09 -5.72
C LEU A 56 -0.04 20.08 -6.64
N MET A 57 -0.22 20.40 -7.92
CA MET A 57 0.82 20.36 -8.92
C MET A 57 0.94 21.71 -9.62
N PRO A 58 2.15 22.20 -9.95
CA PRO A 58 2.28 23.35 -10.82
C PRO A 58 1.76 22.99 -12.22
N HIS A 59 1.03 23.91 -12.84
CA HIS A 59 0.52 23.70 -14.21
C HIS A 59 1.68 23.59 -15.21
N PHE A 60 2.72 24.42 -15.03
CA PHE A 60 3.94 24.33 -15.81
C PHE A 60 4.98 23.56 -15.00
N PHE A 61 4.97 22.23 -15.19
CA PHE A 61 5.88 21.36 -14.47
C PHE A 61 7.22 21.25 -15.19
N GLU A 62 8.30 21.62 -14.50
CA GLU A 62 9.68 21.61 -15.01
C GLU A 62 10.46 20.47 -14.35
N GLY A 63 10.47 19.28 -14.93
CA GLY A 63 11.23 18.17 -14.38
C GLY A 63 10.68 16.80 -14.74
N ASP A 64 11.07 15.78 -13.99
CA ASP A 64 10.58 14.41 -14.17
C ASP A 64 9.16 14.29 -13.53
N LEU A 65 8.14 14.50 -14.36
CA LEU A 65 6.74 14.40 -13.94
C LEU A 65 6.38 12.99 -13.45
N GLU A 66 6.91 11.95 -14.10
CA GLU A 66 6.66 10.56 -13.70
C GLU A 66 7.20 10.34 -12.28
N LEU A 67 8.44 10.75 -12.01
CA LEU A 67 9.03 10.65 -10.68
C LEU A 67 8.21 11.41 -9.63
N ALA A 68 7.80 12.64 -9.93
CA ALA A 68 6.97 13.44 -9.03
C ALA A 68 5.63 12.76 -8.73
N MET A 69 4.97 12.20 -9.73
CA MET A 69 3.72 11.47 -9.55
C MET A 69 3.90 10.21 -8.72
N ILE A 70 4.96 9.43 -8.95
CA ILE A 70 5.27 8.23 -8.14
C ILE A 70 5.51 8.63 -6.67
N GLN A 71 6.23 9.72 -6.43
CA GLN A 71 6.46 10.24 -5.07
C GLN A 71 5.14 10.62 -4.37
N LEU A 72 4.27 11.34 -5.06
CA LEU A 72 2.96 11.73 -4.52
C LEU A 72 2.10 10.51 -4.24
N CYS A 73 2.07 9.55 -5.16
CA CYS A 73 1.37 8.29 -4.99
C CYS A 73 1.88 7.49 -3.79
N GLY A 74 3.19 7.41 -3.61
CA GLY A 74 3.79 6.75 -2.44
C GLY A 74 3.38 7.41 -1.12
N ARG A 75 3.45 8.75 -1.04
CA ARG A 75 2.99 9.50 0.13
C ARG A 75 1.51 9.28 0.40
N PHE A 76 0.69 9.34 -0.64
CA PHE A 76 -0.75 9.13 -0.54
C PHE A 76 -1.08 7.72 -0.02
N ARG A 77 -0.42 6.69 -0.56
CA ARG A 77 -0.61 5.31 -0.12
C ARG A 77 -0.26 5.12 1.36
N TRP A 78 0.84 5.71 1.81
CA TRP A 78 1.25 5.68 3.22
C TRP A 78 0.21 6.34 4.12
N GLU A 79 -0.20 7.57 3.80
CA GLU A 79 -1.16 8.31 4.62
C GLU A 79 -2.56 7.68 4.59
N LEU A 80 -2.96 7.11 3.46
CA LEU A 80 -4.22 6.37 3.37
C LEU A 80 -4.23 5.17 4.32
N CYS A 81 -3.17 4.35 4.30
CA CYS A 81 -3.03 3.23 5.23
C CYS A 81 -3.02 3.70 6.69
N ARG A 82 -2.25 4.76 6.99
CA ARG A 82 -2.20 5.35 8.33
C ARG A 82 -3.55 5.84 8.82
N THR A 83 -4.30 6.52 7.96
CA THR A 83 -5.65 7.02 8.29
C THR A 83 -6.61 5.89 8.59
N MET A 84 -6.55 4.82 7.80
CA MET A 84 -7.40 3.65 8.00
C MET A 84 -7.11 2.90 9.29
N GLN A 85 -5.83 2.73 9.61
CA GLN A 85 -5.41 2.05 10.84
C GLN A 85 -5.60 2.92 12.09
N GLY A 86 -5.81 4.22 11.92
CA GLY A 86 -6.00 5.15 13.03
C GLY A 86 -4.85 5.12 14.03
N THR A 87 -5.16 4.95 15.31
CA THR A 87 -4.14 4.89 16.39
C THR A 87 -3.24 3.66 16.31
N SER A 88 -3.66 2.61 15.59
CA SER A 88 -2.94 1.34 15.46
C SER A 88 -2.04 1.27 14.24
N TRP A 89 -1.80 2.37 13.55
CA TRP A 89 -1.08 2.43 12.27
C TRP A 89 0.34 1.85 12.30
N ASN A 90 0.99 1.85 13.47
CA ASN A 90 2.34 1.29 13.70
C ASN A 90 2.33 0.04 14.59
N ASN A 91 1.17 -0.51 14.92
CA ASN A 91 1.08 -1.71 15.72
C ASN A 91 1.36 -2.95 14.87
N ILE A 92 2.51 -3.60 15.10
CA ILE A 92 2.95 -4.79 14.35
C ILE A 92 2.00 -5.99 14.49
N GLN A 93 1.19 -6.06 15.53
CA GLN A 93 0.19 -7.13 15.67
C GLN A 93 -0.94 -6.98 14.64
N ILE A 94 -1.20 -5.74 14.21
CA ILE A 94 -2.12 -5.43 13.13
C ILE A 94 -1.30 -5.26 11.86
N LYS A 95 -1.14 -6.35 11.11
CA LYS A 95 -0.35 -6.36 9.87
C LYS A 95 -0.90 -5.39 8.85
N SER A 96 -0.12 -4.39 8.53
CA SER A 96 -0.42 -3.36 7.54
C SER A 96 0.87 -2.85 6.90
N LEU A 97 0.76 -2.11 5.81
CA LEU A 97 1.90 -1.47 5.16
C LEU A 97 2.71 -0.63 6.17
N THR A 98 2.02 0.24 6.90
CA THR A 98 2.68 1.19 7.80
C THR A 98 3.28 0.52 9.03
N SER A 99 2.63 -0.49 9.60
CA SER A 99 3.14 -1.19 10.78
C SER A 99 4.37 -2.06 10.44
N GLU A 100 4.29 -2.88 9.40
CA GLU A 100 5.41 -3.76 9.03
C GLU A 100 6.62 -2.97 8.52
N TYR A 101 6.38 -1.91 7.73
CA TYR A 101 7.49 -1.08 7.26
C TYR A 101 8.12 -0.27 8.39
N SER A 102 7.34 0.23 9.36
CA SER A 102 7.87 0.91 10.54
C SER A 102 8.68 -0.03 11.42
N ASP A 103 8.20 -1.26 11.63
CA ASP A 103 8.94 -2.29 12.36
C ASP A 103 10.27 -2.61 11.67
N TYR A 104 10.26 -2.79 10.35
CA TYR A 104 11.47 -2.99 9.57
C TYR A 104 12.48 -1.85 9.77
N ILE A 105 12.06 -0.59 9.69
CA ILE A 105 12.93 0.58 9.88
C ILE A 105 13.43 0.68 11.33
N GLN A 106 12.60 0.38 12.30
CA GLN A 106 12.98 0.42 13.71
C GLN A 106 14.02 -0.64 14.07
N PHE A 107 13.89 -1.85 13.52
CA PHE A 107 14.70 -3.00 13.89
C PHE A 107 15.67 -3.48 12.81
N TYR A 108 15.95 -2.69 11.76
CA TYR A 108 16.82 -3.09 10.66
C TYR A 108 18.21 -3.57 11.11
N ARG A 109 18.77 -3.01 12.20
CA ARG A 109 20.07 -3.41 12.73
C ARG A 109 20.09 -4.85 13.23
N LYS A 110 18.94 -5.36 13.72
CA LYS A 110 18.77 -6.73 14.20
C LYS A 110 18.39 -7.70 13.09
N ASN A 111 18.11 -7.19 11.90
CA ASN A 111 17.70 -8.03 10.77
C ASN A 111 18.93 -8.83 10.26
N ARG A 112 18.84 -10.16 10.35
CA ARG A 112 19.90 -11.09 9.94
C ARG A 112 20.00 -11.25 8.42
N ASP A 113 18.96 -10.92 7.67
CA ASP A 113 18.93 -11.00 6.22
C ASP A 113 19.63 -9.80 5.55
N LEU A 114 20.01 -8.80 6.35
CA LEU A 114 20.75 -7.63 5.90
C LEU A 114 22.25 -7.78 6.22
N SER A 115 23.11 -7.75 5.19
CA SER A 115 24.53 -7.57 5.38
C SER A 115 24.87 -6.22 6.02
N GLU A 116 26.04 -6.10 6.64
CA GLU A 116 26.45 -4.84 7.28
C GLU A 116 26.47 -3.67 6.28
N ASP A 117 26.92 -3.90 5.04
CA ASP A 117 26.91 -2.88 3.98
C ASP A 117 25.46 -2.39 3.68
N LYS A 118 24.50 -3.31 3.66
CA LYS A 118 23.08 -2.95 3.46
C LYS A 118 22.53 -2.20 4.65
N LYS A 119 22.90 -2.56 5.87
CA LYS A 119 22.51 -1.83 7.09
C LYS A 119 23.07 -0.41 7.09
N GLU A 120 24.32 -0.22 6.69
CA GLU A 120 24.93 1.12 6.62
C GLU A 120 24.27 1.98 5.53
N LYS A 121 24.03 1.40 4.34
CA LYS A 121 23.26 2.11 3.27
C LYS A 121 21.88 2.53 3.75
N LEU A 122 21.17 1.65 4.44
CA LEU A 122 19.84 1.97 4.99
C LEU A 122 19.91 3.07 6.05
N LYS A 123 20.91 3.04 6.91
CA LYS A 123 21.17 4.09 7.89
C LYS A 123 21.37 5.45 7.21
N MET A 124 22.20 5.48 6.16
CA MET A 124 22.39 6.72 5.39
C MET A 124 21.08 7.19 4.72
N GLN A 125 20.29 6.28 4.18
CA GLN A 125 18.98 6.59 3.60
C GLN A 125 18.03 7.19 4.65
N ILE A 126 17.95 6.60 5.85
CA ILE A 126 17.15 7.09 6.96
C ILE A 126 17.59 8.51 7.35
N GLN A 127 18.88 8.74 7.48
CA GLN A 127 19.44 10.07 7.81
C GLN A 127 19.12 11.09 6.71
N LYS A 128 19.31 10.72 5.43
CA LYS A 128 18.96 11.57 4.29
C LYS A 128 17.47 11.96 4.28
N CYS A 129 16.62 11.05 4.70
CA CYS A 129 15.19 11.30 4.88
C CYS A 129 14.84 11.97 6.22
N ARG A 130 15.81 12.47 6.96
CA ARG A 130 15.62 13.13 8.26
C ARG A 130 14.86 12.29 9.28
N ASN A 131 15.13 10.99 9.32
CA ASN A 131 14.45 10.00 10.15
C ASN A 131 12.93 9.90 9.93
N ASN A 132 12.44 10.35 8.79
CA ASN A 132 11.03 10.25 8.43
C ASN A 132 10.77 8.92 7.70
N THR A 133 10.15 7.96 8.40
CA THR A 133 9.86 6.62 7.88
C THR A 133 9.04 6.65 6.59
N ARG A 134 8.07 7.58 6.47
CA ARG A 134 7.30 7.76 5.24
C ARG A 134 8.20 8.10 4.05
N GLU A 135 9.14 9.02 4.20
CA GLU A 135 10.03 9.42 3.09
C GLU A 135 11.03 8.31 2.72
N VAL A 136 11.45 7.48 3.70
CA VAL A 136 12.22 6.25 3.41
C VAL A 136 11.37 5.28 2.59
N PHE A 137 10.14 5.02 3.00
CA PHE A 137 9.19 4.22 2.23
C PHE A 137 8.97 4.76 0.81
N VAL A 138 8.79 6.08 0.66
CA VAL A 138 8.60 6.70 -0.66
C VAL A 138 9.80 6.48 -1.57
N THR A 139 11.02 6.54 -1.03
CA THR A 139 12.24 6.22 -1.80
C THR A 139 12.23 4.77 -2.29
N ASP A 140 11.87 3.83 -1.43
CA ASP A 140 11.77 2.43 -1.80
C ASP A 140 10.59 2.16 -2.76
N TYR A 141 9.47 2.89 -2.59
CA TYR A 141 8.32 2.83 -3.49
C TYR A 141 8.67 3.29 -4.91
N ILE A 142 9.51 4.33 -5.06
CA ILE A 142 10.03 4.76 -6.36
C ILE A 142 10.84 3.62 -7.00
N ASN A 143 11.75 3.00 -6.24
CA ASN A 143 12.54 1.87 -6.71
C ASN A 143 11.66 0.69 -7.12
N TRP A 144 10.60 0.41 -6.34
CA TRP A 144 9.60 -0.62 -6.63
C TRP A 144 8.95 -0.39 -7.99
N ILE A 145 8.45 0.83 -8.25
CA ILE A 145 7.71 1.14 -9.48
C ILE A 145 8.64 1.29 -10.69
N ARG A 146 9.79 1.97 -10.56
CA ARG A 146 10.65 2.29 -11.72
C ARG A 146 11.62 1.17 -12.11
N HIS A 147 12.03 0.37 -11.15
CA HIS A 147 13.09 -0.63 -11.36
C HIS A 147 12.59 -2.06 -11.16
N GLU A 148 11.99 -2.38 -10.02
CA GLU A 148 11.57 -3.76 -9.72
C GLU A 148 10.43 -4.23 -10.64
N ALA A 149 9.54 -3.34 -11.05
CA ALA A 149 8.49 -3.65 -12.04
C ALA A 149 9.03 -4.09 -13.40
N LYS A 150 10.29 -3.75 -13.71
CA LYS A 150 11.01 -4.14 -14.93
C LYS A 150 11.98 -5.30 -14.71
N GLY A 151 11.91 -5.94 -13.53
CA GLY A 151 12.82 -7.02 -13.16
C GLY A 151 14.18 -6.57 -12.61
N GLY A 152 14.38 -5.26 -12.37
CA GLY A 152 15.58 -4.75 -11.71
C GLY A 152 15.60 -5.14 -10.24
N ILE A 153 16.79 -5.20 -9.63
CA ILE A 153 16.98 -5.63 -8.25
C ILE A 153 17.63 -4.49 -7.47
N THR A 154 16.80 -3.68 -6.86
CA THR A 154 17.23 -2.50 -6.09
C THR A 154 16.88 -2.60 -4.61
N LEU A 155 15.79 -3.29 -4.28
CA LEU A 155 15.32 -3.44 -2.92
C LEU A 155 15.90 -4.69 -2.24
N ASN A 156 15.99 -4.68 -0.92
CA ASN A 156 16.30 -5.87 -0.17
C ASN A 156 15.07 -6.81 -0.06
N LYS A 157 15.30 -8.05 0.36
CA LYS A 157 14.28 -9.10 0.44
C LYS A 157 13.06 -8.66 1.27
N THR A 158 13.28 -8.16 2.48
CA THR A 158 12.21 -7.76 3.40
C THR A 158 11.31 -6.68 2.80
N VAL A 159 11.92 -5.62 2.24
CA VAL A 159 11.16 -4.53 1.62
C VAL A 159 10.40 -5.03 0.39
N ARG A 160 11.01 -5.90 -0.44
CA ARG A 160 10.35 -6.48 -1.60
C ARG A 160 9.12 -7.30 -1.21
N GLU A 161 9.20 -8.07 -0.13
CA GLU A 161 8.07 -8.83 0.40
C GLU A 161 6.94 -7.92 0.91
N ILE A 162 7.27 -6.84 1.61
CA ILE A 162 6.30 -5.83 2.06
C ILE A 162 5.63 -5.16 0.85
N MET A 163 6.44 -4.72 -0.12
CA MET A 163 5.92 -4.06 -1.34
C MET A 163 5.02 -4.99 -2.15
N ALA A 164 5.41 -6.24 -2.36
CA ALA A 164 4.60 -7.21 -3.08
C ALA A 164 3.25 -7.47 -2.39
N THR A 165 3.24 -7.45 -1.07
CA THR A 165 2.01 -7.70 -0.28
C THR A 165 1.06 -6.52 -0.28
N TYR A 166 1.58 -5.30 -0.04
CA TYR A 166 0.75 -4.11 0.18
C TYR A 166 0.69 -3.14 -1.00
N CYS A 167 1.61 -3.30 -1.96
CA CYS A 167 1.68 -2.50 -3.18
C CYS A 167 1.82 -3.41 -4.40
N PRO A 168 0.93 -4.41 -4.58
CA PRO A 168 1.09 -5.42 -5.62
C PRO A 168 1.09 -4.77 -7.01
N PHE A 169 1.91 -5.31 -7.87
CA PHE A 169 1.85 -5.00 -9.30
C PHE A 169 0.58 -5.59 -9.94
N THR A 170 0.25 -5.09 -11.11
CA THR A 170 -0.80 -5.71 -11.94
C THR A 170 -0.44 -7.17 -12.26
N LYS A 171 -1.44 -7.99 -12.52
CA LYS A 171 -1.27 -9.42 -12.86
C LYS A 171 -0.22 -9.61 -13.96
N LYS A 172 -0.30 -8.82 -15.04
CA LYS A 172 0.65 -8.88 -16.16
C LYS A 172 2.11 -8.71 -15.72
N ILE A 173 2.40 -7.75 -14.85
CA ILE A 173 3.77 -7.54 -14.34
C ILE A 173 4.18 -8.69 -13.43
N ARG A 174 3.28 -9.15 -12.53
CA ARG A 174 3.58 -10.27 -11.63
C ARG A 174 3.94 -11.54 -12.39
N GLU A 175 3.21 -11.86 -13.45
CA GLU A 175 3.50 -13.00 -14.31
C GLU A 175 4.89 -12.91 -14.95
N THR A 176 5.34 -11.71 -15.32
CA THR A 176 6.66 -11.50 -15.90
C THR A 176 7.79 -11.66 -14.87
N ILE A 177 7.60 -11.16 -13.63
CA ILE A 177 8.67 -11.15 -12.63
C ILE A 177 8.72 -12.43 -11.78
N VAL A 178 7.64 -13.23 -11.74
CA VAL A 178 7.57 -14.44 -10.90
C VAL A 178 8.63 -15.50 -11.25
N GLU A 179 9.06 -15.54 -12.50
CA GLU A 179 10.09 -16.46 -12.96
C GLU A 179 11.49 -16.13 -12.41
N GLN A 180 11.67 -14.91 -11.94
CA GLN A 180 12.95 -14.49 -11.39
C GLN A 180 13.12 -15.00 -9.95
N PRO A 181 14.23 -15.71 -9.63
CA PRO A 181 14.42 -16.34 -8.31
C PRO A 181 14.29 -15.38 -7.14
N LEU A 182 14.71 -14.12 -7.32
CA LEU A 182 14.69 -13.10 -6.26
C LEU A 182 13.29 -12.57 -5.91
N PHE A 183 12.31 -12.77 -6.79
CA PHE A 183 10.92 -12.42 -6.52
C PHE A 183 10.10 -13.58 -5.96
N ARG A 184 10.65 -14.79 -5.99
CA ARG A 184 9.93 -16.01 -5.56
C ARG A 184 9.30 -15.88 -4.17
N ASP A 185 10.10 -15.48 -3.18
CA ASP A 185 9.62 -15.36 -1.80
C ASP A 185 8.56 -14.27 -1.65
N ALA A 186 8.76 -13.13 -2.32
CA ALA A 186 7.80 -12.03 -2.32
C ALA A 186 6.47 -12.43 -2.97
N MET A 187 6.52 -13.12 -4.09
CA MET A 187 5.32 -13.63 -4.77
C MET A 187 4.65 -14.74 -3.96
N ALA A 188 5.42 -15.65 -3.35
CA ALA A 188 4.87 -16.68 -2.47
C ALA A 188 4.14 -16.07 -1.25
N ARG A 189 4.70 -15.00 -0.67
CA ARG A 189 4.03 -14.26 0.41
C ARG A 189 2.74 -13.61 -0.08
N PHE A 190 2.78 -12.89 -1.20
CA PHE A 190 1.61 -12.27 -1.82
C PHE A 190 0.49 -13.30 -2.05
N MET A 191 0.80 -14.42 -2.71
CA MET A 191 -0.18 -15.48 -3.01
C MET A 191 -0.76 -16.10 -1.73
N ARG A 192 0.05 -16.28 -0.70
CA ARG A 192 -0.41 -16.80 0.59
C ARG A 192 -1.40 -15.84 1.26
N GLU A 193 -1.09 -14.54 1.30
CA GLU A 193 -1.97 -13.56 1.95
C GLU A 193 -3.28 -13.37 1.16
N THR A 194 -3.21 -13.27 -0.16
CA THR A 194 -4.40 -13.23 -1.03
C THR A 194 -5.23 -14.52 -0.92
N GLY A 195 -4.57 -15.69 -0.90
CA GLY A 195 -5.23 -16.98 -0.74
C GLY A 195 -5.93 -17.13 0.61
N LYS A 196 -5.40 -16.54 1.69
CA LYS A 196 -6.10 -16.50 2.99
C LYS A 196 -7.38 -15.70 2.90
N LYS A 197 -7.34 -14.52 2.29
CA LYS A 197 -8.52 -13.67 2.09
C LYS A 197 -9.58 -14.38 1.25
N ASN A 198 -9.18 -15.01 0.15
CA ASN A 198 -10.09 -15.78 -0.69
C ASN A 198 -10.79 -16.93 0.07
N LYS A 199 -10.05 -17.66 0.90
CA LYS A 199 -10.63 -18.71 1.75
C LYS A 199 -11.58 -18.15 2.80
N GLU A 200 -11.21 -17.01 3.43
CA GLU A 200 -12.05 -16.33 4.41
C GLU A 200 -13.39 -15.92 3.79
N TYR A 201 -13.36 -15.26 2.63
CA TYR A 201 -14.59 -14.89 1.93
C TYR A 201 -15.41 -16.10 1.47
N ALA A 202 -14.75 -17.14 0.95
CA ALA A 202 -15.46 -18.36 0.53
C ALA A 202 -16.23 -19.01 1.70
N LEU A 203 -15.66 -19.01 2.91
CA LEU A 203 -16.33 -19.52 4.11
C LEU A 203 -17.49 -18.62 4.53
N LYS A 204 -17.29 -17.31 4.58
CA LYS A 204 -18.35 -16.34 4.92
C LYS A 204 -19.53 -16.44 3.97
N PHE A 205 -19.28 -16.45 2.66
CA PHE A 205 -20.33 -16.54 1.66
C PHE A 205 -21.15 -17.85 1.79
N ARG A 206 -20.51 -18.97 2.07
CA ARG A 206 -21.25 -20.24 2.33
C ARG A 206 -22.16 -20.15 3.54
N VAL A 207 -21.72 -19.46 4.61
CA VAL A 207 -22.55 -19.27 5.81
C VAL A 207 -23.73 -18.38 5.48
N TRP A 208 -23.50 -17.23 4.85
CA TRP A 208 -24.54 -16.29 4.47
C TRP A 208 -25.58 -16.89 3.51
N GLU A 209 -25.12 -17.65 2.53
CA GLU A 209 -25.98 -18.38 1.61
C GLU A 209 -26.87 -19.42 2.34
N LYS A 210 -26.27 -20.20 3.26
CA LYS A 210 -26.99 -21.17 4.07
C LYS A 210 -28.06 -20.51 4.96
N ASP A 211 -27.74 -19.35 5.49
CA ASP A 211 -28.62 -18.60 6.39
C ASP A 211 -29.63 -17.73 5.61
N GLY A 212 -29.64 -17.78 4.28
CA GLY A 212 -30.53 -17.00 3.41
C GLY A 212 -30.26 -15.50 3.46
N ILE A 213 -29.03 -15.10 3.81
CA ILE A 213 -28.66 -13.69 3.94
C ILE A 213 -28.30 -13.13 2.57
N GLU A 214 -28.97 -12.04 2.17
CA GLU A 214 -28.61 -11.27 0.99
C GLU A 214 -27.31 -10.50 1.23
N VAL A 215 -26.28 -10.82 0.44
CA VAL A 215 -24.95 -10.20 0.58
C VAL A 215 -24.91 -8.89 -0.20
N PRO A 216 -24.52 -7.75 0.43
CA PRO A 216 -24.40 -6.47 -0.24
C PRO A 216 -23.43 -6.50 -1.42
N ALA A 217 -23.74 -5.74 -2.47
CA ALA A 217 -22.95 -5.70 -3.70
C ALA A 217 -21.48 -5.30 -3.45
N GLU A 218 -21.22 -4.42 -2.49
CA GLU A 218 -19.88 -3.97 -2.10
C GLU A 218 -19.02 -5.10 -1.55
N ILE A 219 -19.63 -6.01 -0.79
CA ILE A 219 -18.93 -7.20 -0.25
C ILE A 219 -18.67 -8.21 -1.37
N ILE A 220 -19.59 -8.36 -2.32
CA ILE A 220 -19.37 -9.19 -3.53
C ILE A 220 -18.19 -8.64 -4.33
N GLN A 221 -18.14 -7.33 -4.58
CA GLN A 221 -17.04 -6.67 -5.28
C GLN A 221 -15.70 -6.86 -4.55
N THR A 222 -15.70 -6.80 -3.22
CA THR A 222 -14.49 -7.04 -2.41
C THR A 222 -14.00 -8.48 -2.55
N ARG A 223 -14.89 -9.47 -2.51
CA ARG A 223 -14.55 -10.87 -2.77
C ARG A 223 -13.94 -11.06 -4.16
N ASP A 224 -14.58 -10.49 -5.17
CA ASP A 224 -14.16 -10.62 -6.56
C ASP A 224 -12.80 -9.92 -6.79
N PHE A 225 -12.58 -8.77 -6.16
CA PHE A 225 -11.28 -8.10 -6.14
C PHE A 225 -10.16 -9.05 -5.65
N TYR A 226 -10.33 -9.70 -4.50
CA TYR A 226 -9.31 -10.63 -3.99
C TYR A 226 -9.15 -11.89 -4.83
N ARG A 227 -10.20 -12.33 -5.51
CA ARG A 227 -10.13 -13.47 -6.43
C ARG A 227 -9.34 -13.14 -7.69
N ASP A 228 -9.48 -11.92 -8.21
CA ASP A 228 -8.93 -11.50 -9.48
C ASP A 228 -7.53 -10.85 -9.34
N LEU A 229 -7.09 -10.58 -8.09
CA LEU A 229 -5.72 -10.20 -7.77
C LEU A 229 -4.73 -11.31 -8.09
#